data_7697debbf1bfc800babeabe1d0df2cd9
#
_entry.id   7697debbf1bfc800babeabe1d0df2cd9
#
_cell.length_a   1.000
_cell.length_b   1.000
_cell.length_c   1.000
_cell.angle_alpha   90.00
_cell.angle_beta   90.00
_cell.angle_gamma   90.00
#
_symmetry.space_group_name_H-M   'P 1'
#
loop_
_entity.id
_entity.type
_entity.pdbx_description
1 polymer ?
#
loop_
_entity_poly.entity_id
_entity_poly.type
_entity_poly.pdbx_seq_one_letter_code
_entity_poly.pdbx_strand_id
1 'polypeptide(L)'
;MTQQTVSAELAFSQPLGEQEQQILTPDAVEFLSDLVTRFTPQRNRLLAARVAEQAAIDAGELPDFISETASIRESDWTIRGIPDDLLDRRVEITGPVERKMVINALNANVKVFMADFEDSLAPSWSKVIDGQINLRDAINGTISWTNEAGKIYQLKPDPAVLICRVRGLHLPEKHVTWRDEPIPGSLFDFALYFFHNVDALLAKGSGPYFYLPKTQSWQEAAWWSEVFSFAEDRFSLPRGTIKATLLIETLPAVFQMDEILHALRDHIVGLNCGRWDYIFSYIKTLKNHPDRVLPDRQSVTMEKPFLNAYSRLLIKTCHRRGAFAMGGMAAFIPSKDSERNDWVLNKVKADKQMEADNGHDGTWIAHPGLADAVMDIFDKALAGRSNQLSVLREEDASVTAAQLLESCPGERTEDGMRANIRVAVQYIEAWISGNGCVPIYGLMEDAATAEISRTSIWQWIHHEKSLSNGQTVTRALFRQMLAEEMLVIQEELGDRRFSQGRFDEAARLMEQITTSETLIDFLTLPGYRLLA
;
A
#
# COMPACT_ATOMS: atom_id res chain seq x y z
N MET A 1 -42.21 14.76 -8.76
CA MET A 1 -42.19 13.72 -7.74
C MET A 1 -40.82 13.80 -7.10
N THR A 2 -40.74 14.49 -5.99
CA THR A 2 -39.54 14.64 -5.17
C THR A 2 -39.24 13.28 -4.54
N GLN A 3 -38.16 12.63 -4.99
CA GLN A 3 -37.58 11.50 -4.24
C GLN A 3 -37.17 12.05 -2.86
N GLN A 4 -37.86 11.66 -1.83
CA GLN A 4 -37.37 11.77 -0.47
C GLN A 4 -36.10 10.92 -0.38
N THR A 5 -34.96 11.59 -0.32
CA THR A 5 -33.70 11.00 0.09
C THR A 5 -33.88 10.49 1.52
N VAL A 6 -34.05 9.17 1.68
CA VAL A 6 -33.91 8.54 3.00
C VAL A 6 -32.43 8.66 3.34
N SER A 7 -32.08 9.65 4.14
CA SER A 7 -30.78 9.73 4.78
C SER A 7 -30.60 8.45 5.59
N ALA A 8 -29.79 7.53 5.09
CA ALA A 8 -29.43 6.34 5.85
C ALA A 8 -28.53 6.82 6.98
N GLU A 9 -29.06 6.86 8.20
CA GLU A 9 -28.32 7.32 9.37
C GLU A 9 -27.09 6.43 9.59
N LEU A 10 -25.90 7.05 9.52
CA LEU A 10 -24.68 6.45 10.02
C LEU A 10 -24.73 6.52 11.56
N ALA A 11 -24.37 5.41 12.20
CA ALA A 11 -24.24 5.36 13.64
C ALA A 11 -22.77 5.35 14.03
N PHE A 12 -22.42 6.11 15.06
CA PHE A 12 -21.07 6.20 15.61
C PHE A 12 -20.99 5.38 16.89
N SER A 13 -19.90 4.63 17.09
CA SER A 13 -19.70 3.78 18.27
C SER A 13 -19.59 4.55 19.58
N GLN A 14 -19.32 5.86 19.50
CA GLN A 14 -19.20 6.77 20.65
C GLN A 14 -19.63 8.18 20.26
N PRO A 15 -20.02 9.03 21.24
CA PRO A 15 -20.30 10.45 20.98
C PRO A 15 -19.05 11.14 20.38
N LEU A 16 -19.29 12.00 19.38
CA LEU A 16 -18.22 12.77 18.75
C LEU A 16 -17.72 13.89 19.68
N GLY A 17 -16.42 13.85 19.99
CA GLY A 17 -15.74 14.93 20.71
C GLY A 17 -15.43 16.15 19.83
N GLU A 18 -14.75 17.14 20.39
CA GLU A 18 -14.42 18.39 19.69
C GLU A 18 -13.51 18.16 18.46
N GLN A 19 -12.61 17.19 18.51
CA GLN A 19 -11.73 16.86 17.38
C GLN A 19 -12.51 16.20 16.24
N GLU A 20 -13.32 15.19 16.56
CA GLU A 20 -14.13 14.51 15.57
C GLU A 20 -15.10 15.46 14.88
N GLN A 21 -15.72 16.37 15.61
CA GLN A 21 -16.66 17.36 15.06
C GLN A 21 -16.01 18.33 14.06
N GLN A 22 -14.69 18.52 14.11
CA GLN A 22 -13.98 19.34 13.11
C GLN A 22 -13.95 18.70 11.72
N ILE A 23 -14.03 17.37 11.65
CA ILE A 23 -13.95 16.58 10.43
C ILE A 23 -15.30 15.95 10.09
N LEU A 24 -16.00 15.43 11.08
CA LEU A 24 -17.33 14.84 10.93
C LEU A 24 -18.41 15.94 11.09
N THR A 25 -18.31 16.99 10.26
CA THR A 25 -19.33 18.03 10.19
C THR A 25 -20.63 17.44 9.59
N PRO A 26 -21.81 18.03 9.86
CA PRO A 26 -23.07 17.52 9.30
C PRO A 26 -23.02 17.29 7.79
N ASP A 27 -22.47 18.24 7.02
CA ASP A 27 -22.39 18.16 5.56
C ASP A 27 -21.39 17.07 5.10
N ALA A 28 -20.26 16.89 5.82
CA ALA A 28 -19.30 15.82 5.54
C ALA A 28 -19.90 14.43 5.83
N VAL A 29 -20.66 14.31 6.92
CA VAL A 29 -21.38 13.08 7.29
C VAL A 29 -22.49 12.78 6.28
N GLU A 30 -23.21 13.79 5.78
CA GLU A 30 -24.19 13.60 4.69
C GLU A 30 -23.51 13.05 3.42
N PHE A 31 -22.40 13.66 2.99
CA PHE A 31 -21.65 13.19 1.83
C PHE A 31 -21.12 11.76 2.03
N LEU A 32 -20.57 11.45 3.20
CA LEU A 32 -20.13 10.09 3.55
C LEU A 32 -21.30 9.11 3.51
N SER A 33 -22.47 9.49 4.05
CA SER A 33 -23.68 8.65 4.03
C SER A 33 -24.17 8.35 2.63
N ASP A 34 -24.15 9.35 1.73
CA ASP A 34 -24.48 9.16 0.31
C ASP A 34 -23.57 8.12 -0.36
N LEU A 35 -22.25 8.24 -0.14
CA LEU A 35 -21.26 7.29 -0.68
C LEU A 35 -21.46 5.88 -0.10
N VAL A 36 -21.60 5.76 1.20
CA VAL A 36 -21.77 4.48 1.89
C VAL A 36 -23.03 3.77 1.40
N THR A 37 -24.15 4.48 1.34
CA THR A 37 -25.42 3.94 0.91
C THR A 37 -25.37 3.44 -0.54
N ARG A 38 -24.73 4.18 -1.41
CA ARG A 38 -24.67 3.90 -2.84
C ARG A 38 -23.67 2.78 -3.16
N PHE A 39 -22.48 2.81 -2.57
CA PHE A 39 -21.34 2.02 -3.04
C PHE A 39 -21.00 0.81 -2.18
N THR A 40 -21.42 0.74 -0.90
CA THR A 40 -21.14 -0.41 -0.03
C THR A 40 -21.73 -1.73 -0.57
N PRO A 41 -22.98 -1.79 -1.09
CA PRO A 41 -23.51 -3.05 -1.61
C PRO A 41 -22.71 -3.61 -2.79
N GLN A 42 -22.22 -2.76 -3.67
CA GLN A 42 -21.40 -3.17 -4.82
C GLN A 42 -19.99 -3.59 -4.37
N ARG A 43 -19.36 -2.82 -3.46
CA ARG A 43 -18.08 -3.20 -2.85
C ARG A 43 -18.15 -4.58 -2.19
N ASN A 44 -19.23 -4.90 -1.48
CA ASN A 44 -19.39 -6.21 -0.84
C ASN A 44 -19.51 -7.34 -1.86
N ARG A 45 -20.18 -7.10 -3.02
CA ARG A 45 -20.19 -8.07 -4.13
C ARG A 45 -18.79 -8.28 -4.72
N LEU A 46 -17.99 -7.22 -4.86
CA LEU A 46 -16.61 -7.32 -5.35
C LEU A 46 -15.72 -8.14 -4.41
N LEU A 47 -15.84 -7.94 -3.09
CA LEU A 47 -15.12 -8.78 -2.12
C LEU A 47 -15.60 -10.25 -2.15
N ALA A 48 -16.87 -10.50 -2.36
CA ALA A 48 -17.37 -11.87 -2.53
C ALA A 48 -16.82 -12.51 -3.83
N ALA A 49 -16.66 -11.72 -4.91
CA ALA A 49 -16.07 -12.20 -6.16
C ALA A 49 -14.59 -12.61 -5.96
N ARG A 50 -13.82 -11.90 -5.14
CA ARG A 50 -12.45 -12.31 -4.76
C ARG A 50 -12.40 -13.71 -4.14
N VAL A 51 -13.37 -14.01 -3.29
CA VAL A 51 -13.47 -15.34 -2.64
C VAL A 51 -13.77 -16.43 -3.67
N ALA A 52 -14.65 -16.16 -4.63
CA ALA A 52 -14.98 -17.11 -5.69
C ALA A 52 -13.79 -17.35 -6.63
N GLU A 53 -13.08 -16.29 -7.04
CA GLU A 53 -11.87 -16.38 -7.86
C GLU A 53 -10.77 -17.18 -7.15
N GLN A 54 -10.53 -16.88 -5.86
CA GLN A 54 -9.56 -17.62 -5.07
C GLN A 54 -9.91 -19.10 -4.95
N ALA A 55 -11.19 -19.46 -4.84
CA ALA A 55 -11.61 -20.86 -4.78
C ALA A 55 -11.32 -21.60 -6.10
N ALA A 56 -11.45 -20.94 -7.26
CA ALA A 56 -11.09 -21.50 -8.55
C ALA A 56 -9.55 -21.72 -8.65
N ILE A 57 -8.77 -20.74 -8.20
CA ILE A 57 -7.31 -20.84 -8.16
C ILE A 57 -6.88 -21.98 -7.20
N ASP A 58 -7.48 -22.08 -6.04
CA ASP A 58 -7.21 -23.14 -5.07
C ASP A 58 -7.58 -24.55 -5.61
N ALA A 59 -8.51 -24.61 -6.57
CA ALA A 59 -8.88 -25.84 -7.28
C ALA A 59 -7.98 -26.18 -8.48
N GLY A 60 -7.00 -25.32 -8.81
CA GLY A 60 -5.99 -25.55 -9.84
C GLY A 60 -6.08 -24.64 -11.07
N GLU A 61 -7.03 -23.72 -11.13
CA GLU A 61 -7.07 -22.72 -12.20
C GLU A 61 -5.99 -21.66 -11.93
N LEU A 62 -5.02 -21.52 -12.85
CA LEU A 62 -4.01 -20.47 -12.72
C LEU A 62 -4.52 -19.16 -13.31
N PRO A 63 -4.19 -18.01 -12.71
CA PRO A 63 -4.50 -16.70 -13.27
C PRO A 63 -3.91 -16.53 -14.68
N ASP A 64 -4.67 -15.90 -15.56
CA ASP A 64 -4.26 -15.57 -16.93
C ASP A 64 -4.92 -14.26 -17.39
N PHE A 65 -4.46 -13.75 -18.53
CA PHE A 65 -5.08 -12.61 -19.19
C PHE A 65 -6.52 -12.92 -19.62
N ILE A 66 -7.46 -12.03 -19.31
CA ILE A 66 -8.88 -12.23 -19.57
C ILE A 66 -9.15 -12.18 -21.08
N SER A 67 -9.62 -13.30 -21.65
CA SER A 67 -9.88 -13.41 -23.11
C SER A 67 -11.01 -12.48 -23.58
N GLU A 68 -12.06 -12.30 -22.75
CA GLU A 68 -13.23 -11.49 -23.06
C GLU A 68 -12.91 -9.99 -23.18
N THR A 69 -11.82 -9.54 -22.57
CA THR A 69 -11.37 -8.14 -22.61
C THR A 69 -10.17 -7.92 -23.53
N ALA A 70 -9.80 -8.89 -24.35
CA ALA A 70 -8.65 -8.79 -25.28
C ALA A 70 -8.74 -7.54 -26.16
N SER A 71 -9.94 -7.14 -26.58
CA SER A 71 -10.15 -5.94 -27.39
C SER A 71 -9.69 -4.64 -26.69
N ILE A 72 -9.72 -4.57 -25.36
CA ILE A 72 -9.19 -3.42 -24.59
C ILE A 72 -7.67 -3.38 -24.72
N ARG A 73 -7.00 -4.53 -24.59
CA ARG A 73 -5.54 -4.62 -24.70
C ARG A 73 -5.04 -4.36 -26.13
N GLU A 74 -5.80 -4.76 -27.14
CA GLU A 74 -5.44 -4.66 -28.55
C GLU A 74 -5.77 -3.29 -29.18
N SER A 75 -6.82 -2.61 -28.70
CA SER A 75 -7.26 -1.34 -29.26
C SER A 75 -6.34 -0.16 -28.87
N ASP A 76 -6.41 0.89 -29.69
CA ASP A 76 -5.67 2.12 -29.47
C ASP A 76 -6.48 3.12 -28.67
N TRP A 77 -6.03 3.42 -27.47
CA TRP A 77 -6.61 4.38 -26.54
C TRP A 77 -5.56 4.85 -25.53
N THR A 78 -5.77 6.01 -24.94
CA THR A 78 -4.92 6.56 -23.88
C THR A 78 -5.78 7.08 -22.72
N ILE A 79 -5.16 7.29 -21.58
CA ILE A 79 -5.77 7.95 -20.44
C ILE A 79 -6.04 9.43 -20.74
N ARG A 80 -6.96 10.02 -19.99
CA ARG A 80 -7.19 11.47 -20.02
C ARG A 80 -6.04 12.17 -19.31
N GLY A 81 -5.37 13.08 -19.93
CA GLY A 81 -4.22 13.88 -19.50
C GLY A 81 -3.82 13.87 -18.01
N ILE A 82 -2.58 14.16 -17.77
CA ILE A 82 -1.96 14.24 -16.42
C ILE A 82 -1.88 15.72 -16.02
N PRO A 83 -2.25 16.11 -14.80
CA PRO A 83 -2.09 17.47 -14.29
C PRO A 83 -0.63 17.94 -14.29
N ASP A 84 -0.41 19.24 -14.49
CA ASP A 84 0.93 19.81 -14.62
C ASP A 84 1.81 19.58 -13.40
N ASP A 85 1.25 19.65 -12.19
CA ASP A 85 1.95 19.42 -10.93
C ASP A 85 2.29 17.94 -10.65
N LEU A 86 1.73 17.01 -11.45
CA LEU A 86 2.07 15.58 -11.42
C LEU A 86 2.98 15.13 -12.57
N LEU A 87 3.43 16.03 -13.46
CA LEU A 87 4.28 15.65 -14.60
C LEU A 87 5.68 15.19 -14.19
N ASP A 88 6.16 15.59 -13.03
CA ASP A 88 7.43 15.18 -12.45
C ASP A 88 7.21 14.44 -11.13
N ARG A 89 7.38 13.12 -11.17
CA ARG A 89 7.19 12.21 -10.03
C ARG A 89 8.44 11.37 -9.73
N ARG A 90 9.62 11.84 -10.09
CA ARG A 90 10.86 11.04 -10.04
C ARG A 90 11.21 10.48 -8.68
N VAL A 91 10.86 11.15 -7.59
CA VAL A 91 10.98 10.60 -6.22
C VAL A 91 9.74 10.98 -5.41
N GLU A 92 9.11 9.98 -4.84
CA GLU A 92 7.99 10.12 -3.91
C GLU A 92 8.39 9.57 -2.54
N ILE A 93 7.99 10.24 -1.48
CA ILE A 93 8.14 9.75 -0.12
C ILE A 93 6.79 9.27 0.40
N THR A 94 6.78 8.14 1.10
CA THR A 94 5.58 7.65 1.80
C THR A 94 5.75 7.79 3.32
N GLY A 95 4.65 7.98 4.02
CA GLY A 95 4.64 8.00 5.47
C GLY A 95 3.25 8.18 6.05
N PRO A 96 3.08 7.86 7.35
CA PRO A 96 1.79 7.96 8.02
C PRO A 96 1.33 9.41 8.14
N VAL A 97 0.03 9.58 8.35
CA VAL A 97 -0.63 10.89 8.45
C VAL A 97 -0.44 11.59 9.80
N GLU A 98 0.57 11.21 10.56
CA GLU A 98 0.91 11.85 11.84
C GLU A 98 1.51 13.25 11.61
N ARG A 99 1.13 14.22 12.44
CA ARG A 99 1.40 15.66 12.22
C ARG A 99 2.86 16.00 11.91
N LYS A 100 3.79 15.50 12.71
CA LYS A 100 5.23 15.71 12.48
C LYS A 100 5.72 15.05 11.20
N MET A 101 5.21 13.85 10.91
CA MET A 101 5.61 13.08 9.72
C MET A 101 5.11 13.77 8.44
N VAL A 102 3.88 14.28 8.43
CA VAL A 102 3.33 15.08 7.32
C VAL A 102 4.21 16.29 7.02
N ILE A 103 4.59 17.07 8.05
CA ILE A 103 5.45 18.24 7.86
C ILE A 103 6.82 17.85 7.29
N ASN A 104 7.44 16.81 7.86
CA ASN A 104 8.75 16.36 7.41
C ASN A 104 8.74 15.82 5.97
N ALA A 105 7.73 15.06 5.61
CA ALA A 105 7.59 14.46 4.29
C ALA A 105 7.32 15.53 3.21
N LEU A 106 6.41 16.46 3.47
CA LEU A 106 6.13 17.57 2.56
C LEU A 106 7.35 18.52 2.38
N ASN A 107 8.21 18.60 3.38
CA ASN A 107 9.43 19.41 3.34
C ASN A 107 10.66 18.69 2.79
N ALA A 108 10.58 17.37 2.53
CA ALA A 108 11.67 16.60 1.98
C ALA A 108 12.02 17.05 0.55
N ASN A 109 13.23 16.75 0.08
CA ASN A 109 13.63 17.00 -1.30
C ASN A 109 13.08 15.92 -2.22
N VAL A 110 11.75 15.89 -2.35
CA VAL A 110 10.99 14.95 -3.18
C VAL A 110 9.93 15.70 -3.98
N LYS A 111 9.37 15.07 -5.01
CA LYS A 111 8.31 15.68 -5.82
C LYS A 111 6.93 15.46 -5.22
N VAL A 112 6.72 14.31 -4.59
CA VAL A 112 5.41 13.91 -4.06
C VAL A 112 5.57 13.34 -2.66
N PHE A 113 4.61 13.65 -1.80
CA PHE A 113 4.36 12.95 -0.54
C PHE A 113 3.09 12.12 -0.65
N MET A 114 3.20 10.81 -0.50
CA MET A 114 2.06 9.93 -0.34
C MET A 114 1.70 9.83 1.15
N ALA A 115 0.66 10.52 1.55
CA ALA A 115 0.10 10.47 2.90
C ALA A 115 -0.75 9.20 3.06
N ASP A 116 -0.38 8.35 3.99
CA ASP A 116 -0.83 6.96 4.02
C ASP A 116 -1.73 6.65 5.21
N PHE A 117 -3.01 6.32 4.92
CA PHE A 117 -3.97 5.77 5.89
C PHE A 117 -3.97 4.25 5.95
N GLU A 118 -3.18 3.58 5.10
CA GLU A 118 -3.19 2.13 4.97
C GLU A 118 -1.99 1.47 5.68
N ASP A 119 -0.97 1.02 4.94
CA ASP A 119 0.08 0.14 5.46
C ASP A 119 0.99 0.77 6.50
N SER A 120 1.25 2.07 6.40
CA SER A 120 2.10 2.78 7.38
C SER A 120 1.34 3.33 8.59
N LEU A 121 0.02 3.16 8.65
CA LEU A 121 -0.80 3.57 9.77
C LEU A 121 -1.43 2.37 10.48
N ALA A 122 -1.35 2.34 11.82
CA ALA A 122 -2.27 1.52 12.61
C ALA A 122 -3.55 2.34 12.83
N PRO A 123 -4.67 2.01 12.15
CA PRO A 123 -5.81 2.92 11.97
C PRO A 123 -6.73 2.93 13.20
N SER A 124 -6.22 3.33 14.37
CA SER A 124 -7.07 3.66 15.50
C SER A 124 -7.95 4.86 15.19
N TRP A 125 -9.09 4.98 15.87
CA TRP A 125 -10.02 6.08 15.63
C TRP A 125 -9.37 7.45 15.71
N SER A 126 -8.62 7.70 16.80
CA SER A 126 -7.93 8.97 16.99
C SER A 126 -6.94 9.26 15.85
N LYS A 127 -6.14 8.28 15.43
CA LYS A 127 -5.15 8.48 14.36
C LYS A 127 -5.77 8.73 12.99
N VAL A 128 -6.89 8.10 12.69
CA VAL A 128 -7.60 8.34 11.43
C VAL A 128 -8.20 9.75 11.41
N ILE A 129 -8.83 10.19 12.51
CA ILE A 129 -9.37 11.54 12.65
C ILE A 129 -8.25 12.60 12.64
N ASP A 130 -7.20 12.41 13.46
CA ASP A 130 -6.04 13.30 13.50
C ASP A 130 -5.36 13.40 12.12
N GLY A 131 -5.30 12.29 11.39
CA GLY A 131 -4.78 12.25 10.04
C GLY A 131 -5.54 13.17 9.09
N GLN A 132 -6.86 13.13 9.11
CA GLN A 132 -7.70 14.02 8.29
C GLN A 132 -7.49 15.50 8.67
N ILE A 133 -7.41 15.81 9.96
CA ILE A 133 -7.10 17.16 10.46
C ILE A 133 -5.71 17.61 9.98
N ASN A 134 -4.71 16.74 10.10
CA ASN A 134 -3.33 17.05 9.72
C ASN A 134 -3.20 17.33 8.22
N LEU A 135 -3.88 16.56 7.37
CA LEU A 135 -3.86 16.79 5.92
C LEU A 135 -4.61 18.09 5.55
N ARG A 136 -5.76 18.36 6.17
CA ARG A 136 -6.49 19.62 6.00
C ARG A 136 -5.62 20.82 6.40
N ASP A 137 -4.98 20.76 7.56
CA ASP A 137 -4.11 21.83 8.04
C ASP A 137 -2.87 22.01 7.13
N ALA A 138 -2.32 20.91 6.59
CA ALA A 138 -1.20 20.97 5.65
C ALA A 138 -1.61 21.64 4.34
N ILE A 139 -2.75 21.24 3.77
CA ILE A 139 -3.27 21.82 2.54
C ILE A 139 -3.58 23.30 2.72
N ASN A 140 -4.13 23.70 3.87
CA ASN A 140 -4.39 25.10 4.19
C ASN A 140 -3.12 25.91 4.56
N GLY A 141 -1.95 25.23 4.73
CA GLY A 141 -0.70 25.88 5.13
C GLY A 141 -0.64 26.31 6.60
N THR A 142 -1.55 25.79 7.43
CA THR A 142 -1.66 26.11 8.87
C THR A 142 -1.00 25.06 9.76
N ILE A 143 -0.55 23.94 9.21
CA ILE A 143 0.06 22.88 9.99
C ILE A 143 1.35 23.32 10.66
N SER A 144 1.45 23.08 11.96
CA SER A 144 2.65 23.27 12.74
C SER A 144 2.75 22.23 13.86
N TRP A 145 3.96 21.93 14.29
CA TRP A 145 4.23 21.04 15.40
C TRP A 145 5.43 21.53 16.19
N THR A 146 5.33 21.52 17.52
CA THR A 146 6.41 21.94 18.41
C THR A 146 6.88 20.74 19.23
N ASN A 147 8.18 20.47 19.23
CA ASN A 147 8.73 19.40 20.06
C ASN A 147 8.91 19.84 21.52
N GLU A 148 9.26 18.89 22.39
CA GLU A 148 9.48 19.12 23.83
C GLU A 148 10.58 20.17 24.10
N ALA A 149 11.54 20.33 23.21
CA ALA A 149 12.60 21.35 23.28
C ALA A 149 12.18 22.73 22.76
N GLY A 150 10.89 22.92 22.41
CA GLY A 150 10.37 24.19 21.90
C GLY A 150 10.68 24.48 20.43
N LYS A 151 11.28 23.55 19.68
CA LYS A 151 11.52 23.72 18.23
C LYS A 151 10.24 23.56 17.45
N ILE A 152 9.91 24.59 16.65
CA ILE A 152 8.73 24.63 15.79
C ILE A 152 9.08 24.01 14.42
N TYR A 153 8.19 23.14 13.95
CA TYR A 153 8.18 22.57 12.60
C TYR A 153 6.97 23.10 11.85
N GLN A 154 7.16 23.55 10.64
CA GLN A 154 6.12 24.09 9.75
C GLN A 154 6.49 23.84 8.29
N LEU A 155 5.56 24.03 7.36
CA LEU A 155 5.83 23.85 5.95
C LEU A 155 6.76 24.94 5.41
N LYS A 156 7.59 24.53 4.45
CA LYS A 156 8.34 25.43 3.56
C LYS A 156 7.37 26.07 2.54
N PRO A 157 7.80 27.15 1.86
CA PRO A 157 6.94 27.81 0.86
C PRO A 157 6.55 26.94 -0.32
N ASP A 158 7.38 25.99 -0.70
CA ASP A 158 7.17 25.07 -1.83
C ASP A 158 7.27 23.62 -1.34
N PRO A 159 6.19 23.08 -0.75
CA PRO A 159 6.14 21.71 -0.29
C PRO A 159 5.91 20.74 -1.46
N ALA A 160 6.24 19.45 -1.27
CA ALA A 160 5.93 18.41 -2.22
C ALA A 160 4.41 18.31 -2.50
N VAL A 161 4.04 17.81 -3.68
CA VAL A 161 2.63 17.54 -4.03
C VAL A 161 2.10 16.43 -3.12
N LEU A 162 0.88 16.58 -2.60
CA LEU A 162 0.28 15.63 -1.69
C LEU A 162 -0.65 14.67 -2.44
N ILE A 163 -0.44 13.38 -2.27
CA ILE A 163 -1.33 12.31 -2.71
C ILE A 163 -1.78 11.51 -1.48
N CYS A 164 -3.08 11.24 -1.35
CA CYS A 164 -3.64 10.51 -0.23
C CYS A 164 -3.81 9.02 -0.57
N ARG A 165 -3.17 8.09 0.17
CA ARG A 165 -3.49 6.66 0.08
C ARG A 165 -4.58 6.31 1.08
N VAL A 166 -5.75 5.97 0.56
CA VAL A 166 -6.88 5.51 1.35
C VAL A 166 -6.70 4.04 1.74
N ARG A 167 -7.39 3.59 2.78
CA ARG A 167 -7.41 2.16 3.15
C ARG A 167 -7.94 1.28 2.02
N GLY A 168 -7.44 0.06 1.95
CA GLY A 168 -7.88 -0.94 0.96
C GLY A 168 -9.36 -1.32 1.13
N LEU A 169 -9.98 -1.81 0.04
CA LEU A 169 -11.41 -2.17 0.01
C LEU A 169 -11.80 -3.22 1.07
N HIS A 170 -10.85 -4.03 1.53
CA HIS A 170 -11.06 -5.08 2.53
C HIS A 170 -11.14 -4.57 3.97
N LEU A 171 -10.62 -3.36 4.24
CA LEU A 171 -10.56 -2.80 5.60
C LEU A 171 -11.85 -2.07 5.97
N PRO A 172 -12.47 -2.39 7.13
CA PRO A 172 -13.61 -1.66 7.65
C PRO A 172 -13.18 -0.45 8.48
N GLU A 173 -14.12 0.49 8.69
CA GLU A 173 -14.06 1.47 9.75
C GLU A 173 -15.05 1.05 10.85
N LYS A 174 -14.52 0.42 11.92
CA LYS A 174 -15.33 -0.22 12.97
C LYS A 174 -16.12 0.74 13.86
N HIS A 175 -15.73 2.05 13.87
CA HIS A 175 -16.36 3.05 14.73
C HIS A 175 -17.55 3.73 14.09
N VAL A 176 -17.79 3.45 12.80
CA VAL A 176 -18.95 3.96 12.06
C VAL A 176 -19.67 2.79 11.42
N THR A 177 -21.00 2.70 11.66
CA THR A 177 -21.81 1.63 11.10
C THR A 177 -22.93 2.18 10.22
N TRP A 178 -23.29 1.37 9.23
CA TRP A 178 -24.45 1.52 8.38
C TRP A 178 -25.23 0.20 8.38
N ARG A 179 -26.50 0.23 8.80
CA ARG A 179 -27.32 -0.96 8.96
C ARG A 179 -26.65 -2.02 9.88
N ASP A 180 -26.12 -1.52 11.00
CA ASP A 180 -25.42 -2.31 12.03
C ASP A 180 -24.11 -2.98 11.58
N GLU A 181 -23.64 -2.74 10.35
CA GLU A 181 -22.36 -3.24 9.85
C GLU A 181 -21.32 -2.12 9.71
N PRO A 182 -20.04 -2.38 10.03
CA PRO A 182 -18.96 -1.41 9.81
C PRO A 182 -18.89 -0.94 8.36
N ILE A 183 -18.73 0.36 8.16
CA ILE A 183 -18.59 0.92 6.82
C ILE A 183 -17.22 0.62 6.20
N PRO A 184 -17.06 0.69 4.86
CA PRO A 184 -15.76 0.60 4.23
C PRO A 184 -14.82 1.73 4.67
N GLY A 185 -13.64 1.38 5.22
CA GLY A 185 -12.62 2.35 5.59
C GLY A 185 -12.15 3.19 4.40
N SER A 186 -12.12 2.60 3.22
CA SER A 186 -11.78 3.29 1.97
C SER A 186 -12.71 4.44 1.63
N LEU A 187 -14.03 4.27 1.81
CA LEU A 187 -15.01 5.34 1.60
C LEU A 187 -14.94 6.41 2.69
N PHE A 188 -14.64 6.01 3.94
CA PHE A 188 -14.45 6.95 5.04
C PHE A 188 -13.26 7.88 4.78
N ASP A 189 -12.11 7.31 4.43
CA ASP A 189 -10.89 8.07 4.17
C ASP A 189 -11.06 8.98 2.93
N PHE A 190 -11.63 8.44 1.85
CA PHE A 190 -11.89 9.19 0.63
C PHE A 190 -12.85 10.36 0.86
N ALA A 191 -14.00 10.09 1.49
CA ALA A 191 -15.04 11.09 1.67
C ALA A 191 -14.53 12.29 2.46
N LEU A 192 -13.87 12.05 3.59
CA LEU A 192 -13.42 13.12 4.47
C LEU A 192 -12.25 13.90 3.86
N TYR A 193 -11.27 13.20 3.28
CA TYR A 193 -10.17 13.88 2.60
C TYR A 193 -10.66 14.75 1.44
N PHE A 194 -11.51 14.20 0.58
CA PHE A 194 -12.06 14.93 -0.57
C PHE A 194 -12.90 16.12 -0.13
N PHE A 195 -13.88 15.90 0.76
CA PHE A 195 -14.82 16.92 1.21
C PHE A 195 -14.11 18.16 1.79
N HIS A 196 -13.14 17.95 2.65
CA HIS A 196 -12.47 19.05 3.35
C HIS A 196 -11.40 19.77 2.55
N ASN A 197 -10.94 19.18 1.44
CA ASN A 197 -9.71 19.66 0.79
C ASN A 197 -9.87 20.04 -0.68
N VAL A 198 -10.92 19.61 -1.36
CA VAL A 198 -11.04 19.77 -2.81
C VAL A 198 -10.94 21.23 -3.25
N ASP A 199 -11.68 22.14 -2.62
CA ASP A 199 -11.70 23.55 -2.99
C ASP A 199 -10.33 24.22 -2.75
N ALA A 200 -9.69 23.91 -1.61
CA ALA A 200 -8.38 24.48 -1.27
C ALA A 200 -7.28 23.95 -2.20
N LEU A 201 -7.33 22.68 -2.60
CA LEU A 201 -6.41 22.08 -3.56
C LEU A 201 -6.55 22.72 -4.95
N LEU A 202 -7.77 22.85 -5.44
CA LEU A 202 -8.05 23.48 -6.74
C LEU A 202 -7.66 24.96 -6.76
N ALA A 203 -7.89 25.69 -5.67
CA ALA A 203 -7.48 27.09 -5.52
C ALA A 203 -5.95 27.26 -5.59
N LYS A 204 -5.17 26.22 -5.28
CA LYS A 204 -3.70 26.19 -5.37
C LYS A 204 -3.19 25.71 -6.72
N GLY A 205 -4.05 25.35 -7.66
CA GLY A 205 -3.69 24.79 -8.96
C GLY A 205 -3.26 23.32 -8.90
N SER A 206 -3.60 22.64 -7.81
CA SER A 206 -3.43 21.19 -7.62
C SER A 206 -4.79 20.49 -7.70
N GLY A 207 -4.91 19.26 -7.20
CA GLY A 207 -6.15 18.50 -7.20
C GLY A 207 -6.25 17.47 -6.09
N PRO A 208 -7.44 16.87 -5.92
CA PRO A 208 -7.64 15.75 -5.00
C PRO A 208 -7.05 14.48 -5.61
N TYR A 209 -5.82 14.15 -5.21
CA TYR A 209 -5.06 13.03 -5.74
C TYR A 209 -5.03 11.87 -4.77
N PHE A 210 -5.18 10.65 -5.30
CA PHE A 210 -5.27 9.43 -4.49
C PHE A 210 -4.31 8.34 -4.96
N TYR A 211 -3.88 7.50 -4.01
CA TYR A 211 -3.35 6.18 -4.26
C TYR A 211 -4.38 5.12 -3.89
N LEU A 212 -4.61 4.16 -4.80
CA LEU A 212 -5.59 3.09 -4.62
C LEU A 212 -4.87 1.76 -4.37
N PRO A 213 -4.92 1.24 -3.11
CA PRO A 213 -4.19 0.03 -2.75
C PRO A 213 -5.02 -1.24 -2.98
N LYS A 214 -4.32 -2.36 -3.07
CA LYS A 214 -4.81 -3.75 -2.96
C LYS A 214 -6.00 -4.08 -3.85
N THR A 215 -6.07 -3.42 -5.02
CA THR A 215 -7.04 -3.71 -6.08
C THR A 215 -6.69 -5.06 -6.73
N GLN A 216 -7.68 -5.91 -6.94
CA GLN A 216 -7.50 -7.23 -7.54
C GLN A 216 -8.07 -7.34 -8.96
N SER A 217 -9.03 -6.50 -9.32
CA SER A 217 -9.71 -6.60 -10.61
C SER A 217 -10.03 -5.24 -11.22
N TRP A 218 -10.24 -5.24 -12.55
CA TRP A 218 -10.71 -4.05 -13.26
C TRP A 218 -12.11 -3.61 -12.81
N GLN A 219 -12.94 -4.53 -12.32
CA GLN A 219 -14.26 -4.20 -11.78
C GLN A 219 -14.14 -3.35 -10.49
N GLU A 220 -13.12 -3.60 -9.67
CA GLU A 220 -12.82 -2.76 -8.51
C GLU A 220 -12.32 -1.37 -8.94
N ALA A 221 -11.52 -1.32 -10.00
CA ALA A 221 -11.11 -0.05 -10.61
C ALA A 221 -12.31 0.72 -11.19
N ALA A 222 -13.24 0.03 -11.86
CA ALA A 222 -14.50 0.62 -12.33
C ALA A 222 -15.36 1.16 -11.19
N TRP A 223 -15.43 0.44 -10.08
CA TRP A 223 -16.12 0.90 -8.87
C TRP A 223 -15.53 2.22 -8.35
N TRP A 224 -14.20 2.35 -8.29
CA TRP A 224 -13.55 3.60 -7.93
C TRP A 224 -13.86 4.73 -8.92
N SER A 225 -13.89 4.43 -10.23
CA SER A 225 -14.29 5.39 -11.25
C SER A 225 -15.70 5.93 -11.05
N GLU A 226 -16.64 5.07 -10.64
CA GLU A 226 -18.01 5.47 -10.29
C GLU A 226 -18.06 6.31 -9.01
N VAL A 227 -17.28 5.97 -7.97
CA VAL A 227 -17.16 6.76 -6.73
C VAL A 227 -16.63 8.16 -7.03
N PHE A 228 -15.56 8.27 -7.81
CA PHE A 228 -14.99 9.56 -8.20
C PHE A 228 -15.96 10.39 -9.04
N SER A 229 -16.60 9.74 -10.00
CA SER A 229 -17.61 10.39 -10.85
C SER A 229 -18.77 10.94 -10.04
N PHE A 230 -19.28 10.18 -9.06
CA PHE A 230 -20.33 10.64 -8.17
C PHE A 230 -19.88 11.84 -7.32
N ALA A 231 -18.66 11.81 -6.79
CA ALA A 231 -18.12 12.92 -6.01
C ALA A 231 -17.97 14.20 -6.86
N GLU A 232 -17.42 14.08 -8.08
CA GLU A 232 -17.30 15.19 -9.00
C GLU A 232 -18.67 15.79 -9.37
N ASP A 233 -19.67 14.95 -9.66
CA ASP A 233 -21.04 15.40 -9.96
C ASP A 233 -21.67 16.11 -8.75
N ARG A 234 -21.49 15.57 -7.53
CA ARG A 234 -22.04 16.13 -6.29
C ARG A 234 -21.46 17.52 -5.96
N PHE A 235 -20.20 17.77 -6.36
CA PHE A 235 -19.50 19.03 -6.16
C PHE A 235 -19.48 19.91 -7.44
N SER A 236 -20.19 19.53 -8.49
CA SER A 236 -20.24 20.25 -9.76
C SER A 236 -18.85 20.47 -10.39
N LEU A 237 -17.97 19.47 -10.25
CA LEU A 237 -16.61 19.50 -10.78
C LEU A 237 -16.53 18.85 -12.19
N PRO A 238 -15.61 19.29 -13.03
CA PRO A 238 -15.36 18.62 -14.30
C PRO A 238 -14.94 17.17 -14.12
N ARG A 239 -15.39 16.27 -15.03
CA ARG A 239 -14.96 14.88 -15.03
C ARG A 239 -13.43 14.78 -15.15
N GLY A 240 -12.79 13.99 -14.27
CA GLY A 240 -11.35 13.81 -14.23
C GLY A 240 -10.61 14.89 -13.43
N THR A 241 -11.31 15.64 -12.59
CA THR A 241 -10.70 16.51 -11.56
C THR A 241 -10.01 15.68 -10.50
N ILE A 242 -10.63 14.58 -10.06
CA ILE A 242 -10.01 13.60 -9.18
C ILE A 242 -9.01 12.78 -9.99
N LYS A 243 -7.79 12.64 -9.47
CA LYS A 243 -6.77 11.79 -10.09
C LYS A 243 -6.31 10.69 -9.14
N ALA A 244 -5.95 9.54 -9.73
CA ALA A 244 -5.49 8.40 -8.97
C ALA A 244 -4.26 7.75 -9.60
N THR A 245 -3.40 7.19 -8.76
CA THR A 245 -2.41 6.17 -9.10
C THR A 245 -2.86 4.88 -8.43
N LEU A 246 -2.85 3.77 -9.16
CA LEU A 246 -3.28 2.49 -8.61
C LEU A 246 -2.06 1.59 -8.41
N LEU A 247 -1.98 0.94 -7.24
CA LEU A 247 -0.94 -0.03 -6.98
C LEU A 247 -1.29 -1.38 -7.64
N ILE A 248 -0.45 -1.81 -8.56
CA ILE A 248 -0.45 -3.20 -9.01
C ILE A 248 0.39 -4.00 -8.00
N GLU A 249 -0.26 -4.44 -6.97
CA GLU A 249 0.38 -5.10 -5.83
C GLU A 249 -0.33 -6.40 -5.43
N THR A 250 -1.24 -6.84 -6.28
CA THR A 250 -1.90 -8.14 -6.16
C THR A 250 -1.68 -8.97 -7.41
N LEU A 251 -1.49 -10.27 -7.25
CA LEU A 251 -1.24 -11.16 -8.39
C LEU A 251 -2.40 -11.18 -9.41
N PRO A 252 -3.68 -11.16 -9.04
CA PRO A 252 -4.76 -11.07 -10.03
C PRO A 252 -4.72 -9.78 -10.87
N ALA A 253 -4.33 -8.65 -10.27
CA ALA A 253 -4.31 -7.36 -10.97
C ALA A 253 -3.25 -7.29 -12.08
N VAL A 254 -2.15 -8.05 -11.98
CA VAL A 254 -1.09 -8.01 -12.99
C VAL A 254 -1.56 -8.43 -14.38
N PHE A 255 -2.56 -9.31 -14.43
CA PHE A 255 -3.16 -9.79 -15.68
C PHE A 255 -4.22 -8.82 -16.27
N GLN A 256 -4.53 -7.74 -15.55
CA GLN A 256 -5.64 -6.83 -15.86
C GLN A 256 -5.20 -5.35 -15.92
N MET A 257 -3.91 -5.07 -16.14
CA MET A 257 -3.38 -3.69 -16.09
C MET A 257 -4.02 -2.78 -17.14
N ASP A 258 -4.18 -3.24 -18.37
CA ASP A 258 -4.87 -2.48 -19.43
C ASP A 258 -6.33 -2.22 -19.08
N GLU A 259 -7.04 -3.22 -18.59
CA GLU A 259 -8.44 -3.13 -18.18
C GLU A 259 -8.63 -2.17 -16.99
N ILE A 260 -7.71 -2.21 -16.02
CA ILE A 260 -7.68 -1.31 -14.87
C ILE A 260 -7.49 0.14 -15.34
N LEU A 261 -6.49 0.39 -16.18
CA LEU A 261 -6.25 1.72 -16.76
C LEU A 261 -7.46 2.19 -17.57
N HIS A 262 -8.08 1.30 -18.35
CA HIS A 262 -9.24 1.62 -19.16
C HIS A 262 -10.46 1.97 -18.31
N ALA A 263 -10.72 1.22 -17.24
CA ALA A 263 -11.83 1.47 -16.32
C ALA A 263 -11.72 2.82 -15.60
N LEU A 264 -10.49 3.22 -15.30
CA LEU A 264 -10.17 4.49 -14.63
C LEU A 264 -9.69 5.59 -15.59
N ARG A 265 -9.78 5.43 -16.91
CA ARG A 265 -9.10 6.31 -17.91
C ARG A 265 -9.34 7.82 -17.76
N ASP A 266 -10.45 8.22 -17.16
CA ASP A 266 -10.75 9.63 -16.88
C ASP A 266 -10.01 10.15 -15.63
N HIS A 267 -9.66 9.27 -14.71
CA HIS A 267 -9.12 9.59 -13.38
C HIS A 267 -7.68 9.11 -13.16
N ILE A 268 -7.25 8.04 -13.86
CA ILE A 268 -5.93 7.44 -13.64
C ILE A 268 -4.80 8.31 -14.23
N VAL A 269 -3.68 8.36 -13.54
CA VAL A 269 -2.44 8.99 -14.02
C VAL A 269 -1.27 8.02 -14.06
N GLY A 270 -1.36 6.86 -13.42
CA GLY A 270 -0.29 5.88 -13.41
C GLY A 270 -0.60 4.62 -12.62
N LEU A 271 0.26 3.64 -12.79
CA LEU A 271 0.33 2.44 -11.96
C LEU A 271 1.63 2.43 -11.15
N ASN A 272 1.60 1.83 -9.98
CA ASN A 272 2.78 1.68 -9.13
C ASN A 272 3.13 0.21 -8.94
N CYS A 273 4.43 -0.09 -8.95
CA CYS A 273 5.00 -1.41 -8.75
C CYS A 273 5.11 -1.74 -7.25
N GLY A 274 4.02 -2.11 -6.61
CA GLY A 274 3.93 -2.40 -5.17
C GLY A 274 4.58 -3.75 -4.80
N ARG A 275 5.90 -3.82 -4.90
CA ARG A 275 6.74 -5.02 -4.82
C ARG A 275 6.46 -5.92 -3.61
N TRP A 276 6.39 -5.36 -2.42
CA TRP A 276 6.28 -6.14 -1.19
C TRP A 276 4.92 -6.82 -1.08
N ASP A 277 3.85 -6.07 -1.30
CA ASP A 277 2.50 -6.62 -1.36
C ASP A 277 2.32 -7.61 -2.51
N TYR A 278 2.98 -7.39 -3.66
CA TYR A 278 2.94 -8.32 -4.79
C TYR A 278 3.57 -9.67 -4.44
N ILE A 279 4.68 -9.69 -3.71
CA ILE A 279 5.29 -10.92 -3.19
C ILE A 279 4.34 -11.63 -2.22
N PHE A 280 3.76 -10.88 -1.28
CA PHE A 280 2.75 -11.40 -0.37
C PHE A 280 1.54 -11.97 -1.12
N SER A 281 1.03 -11.23 -2.11
CA SER A 281 -0.10 -11.66 -2.94
C SER A 281 0.23 -12.91 -3.77
N TYR A 282 1.46 -13.05 -4.26
CA TYR A 282 1.91 -14.27 -4.93
C TYR A 282 1.76 -15.49 -4.00
N ILE A 283 2.27 -15.40 -2.77
CA ILE A 283 2.14 -16.46 -1.76
C ILE A 283 0.65 -16.75 -1.47
N LYS A 284 -0.14 -15.70 -1.22
CA LYS A 284 -1.55 -15.79 -0.84
C LYS A 284 -2.39 -16.41 -1.94
N THR A 285 -2.23 -15.92 -3.17
CA THR A 285 -3.02 -16.36 -4.32
C THR A 285 -2.70 -17.80 -4.71
N LEU A 286 -1.41 -18.17 -4.66
CA LEU A 286 -0.93 -19.50 -5.03
C LEU A 286 -0.68 -20.41 -3.82
N LYS A 287 -1.35 -20.14 -2.70
CA LYS A 287 -1.13 -20.82 -1.42
C LYS A 287 -1.27 -22.34 -1.45
N ASN A 288 -2.11 -22.87 -2.35
CA ASN A 288 -2.36 -24.31 -2.51
C ASN A 288 -1.53 -24.96 -3.63
N HIS A 289 -0.59 -24.22 -4.24
CA HIS A 289 0.26 -24.71 -5.32
C HIS A 289 1.67 -25.07 -4.80
N PRO A 290 2.02 -26.35 -4.62
CA PRO A 290 3.27 -26.78 -3.96
C PRO A 290 4.54 -26.47 -4.77
N ASP A 291 4.40 -26.20 -6.07
CA ASP A 291 5.46 -25.78 -6.99
C ASP A 291 5.71 -24.27 -7.01
N ARG A 292 4.91 -23.50 -6.25
CA ARG A 292 4.95 -22.03 -6.17
C ARG A 292 5.43 -21.49 -4.80
N VAL A 293 6.06 -22.35 -4.01
CA VAL A 293 6.56 -21.98 -2.67
C VAL A 293 7.84 -21.17 -2.78
N LEU A 294 7.81 -19.96 -2.20
CA LEU A 294 8.93 -19.03 -2.26
C LEU A 294 10.07 -19.42 -1.29
N PRO A 295 11.32 -19.00 -1.59
CA PRO A 295 12.47 -19.13 -0.70
C PRO A 295 12.48 -18.06 0.40
N ASP A 296 13.61 -17.88 1.09
CA ASP A 296 13.83 -16.81 2.07
C ASP A 296 13.50 -15.43 1.49
N ARG A 297 12.80 -14.61 2.27
CA ARG A 297 12.32 -13.26 1.89
C ARG A 297 13.42 -12.42 1.23
N GLN A 298 14.64 -12.48 1.77
CA GLN A 298 15.75 -11.65 1.30
C GLN A 298 16.27 -12.04 -0.09
N SER A 299 16.01 -13.25 -0.55
CA SER A 299 16.41 -13.72 -1.88
C SER A 299 15.38 -13.38 -2.97
N VAL A 300 14.19 -12.89 -2.61
CA VAL A 300 13.13 -12.52 -3.56
C VAL A 300 13.29 -11.05 -3.96
N THR A 301 14.13 -10.81 -4.96
CA THR A 301 14.47 -9.47 -5.48
C THR A 301 13.81 -9.21 -6.83
N MET A 302 13.83 -7.95 -7.30
CA MET A 302 13.26 -7.55 -8.61
C MET A 302 13.94 -8.20 -9.82
N GLU A 303 15.08 -8.84 -9.64
CA GLU A 303 15.76 -9.63 -10.67
C GLU A 303 15.12 -11.03 -10.87
N LYS A 304 14.29 -11.48 -9.93
CA LYS A 304 13.64 -12.78 -10.03
C LYS A 304 12.58 -12.78 -11.15
N PRO A 305 12.40 -13.94 -11.83
CA PRO A 305 11.63 -14.00 -13.08
C PRO A 305 10.26 -13.34 -13.01
N PHE A 306 9.42 -13.73 -12.05
CA PHE A 306 8.05 -13.21 -11.94
C PHE A 306 8.02 -11.72 -11.61
N LEU A 307 8.93 -11.20 -10.76
CA LEU A 307 9.01 -9.78 -10.42
C LEU A 307 9.56 -8.95 -11.58
N ASN A 308 10.55 -9.46 -12.30
CA ASN A 308 11.09 -8.79 -13.47
C ASN A 308 10.05 -8.71 -14.59
N ALA A 309 9.36 -9.82 -14.88
CA ALA A 309 8.26 -9.84 -15.86
C ALA A 309 7.14 -8.84 -15.49
N TYR A 310 6.74 -8.81 -14.23
CA TYR A 310 5.75 -7.87 -13.69
C TYR A 310 6.15 -6.41 -13.91
N SER A 311 7.38 -6.01 -13.54
CA SER A 311 7.87 -4.64 -13.70
C SER A 311 7.90 -4.21 -15.17
N ARG A 312 8.41 -5.06 -16.07
CA ARG A 312 8.48 -4.77 -17.51
C ARG A 312 7.09 -4.64 -18.14
N LEU A 313 6.17 -5.53 -17.78
CA LEU A 313 4.78 -5.46 -18.25
C LEU A 313 4.12 -4.17 -17.81
N LEU A 314 4.32 -3.77 -16.53
CA LEU A 314 3.75 -2.54 -15.98
C LEU A 314 4.24 -1.31 -16.75
N ILE A 315 5.55 -1.17 -16.98
CA ILE A 315 6.13 -0.06 -17.72
C ILE A 315 5.56 0.00 -19.14
N LYS A 316 5.61 -1.13 -19.86
CA LYS A 316 5.10 -1.22 -21.23
C LYS A 316 3.63 -0.83 -21.35
N THR A 317 2.80 -1.38 -20.46
CA THR A 317 1.36 -1.11 -20.45
C THR A 317 1.08 0.36 -20.14
N CYS A 318 1.70 0.91 -19.09
CA CYS A 318 1.52 2.30 -18.72
C CYS A 318 1.90 3.26 -19.85
N HIS A 319 3.11 3.15 -20.39
CA HIS A 319 3.62 4.09 -21.38
C HIS A 319 2.83 4.02 -22.69
N ARG A 320 2.41 2.81 -23.11
CA ARG A 320 1.51 2.66 -24.26
C ARG A 320 0.21 3.43 -24.08
N ARG A 321 -0.28 3.57 -22.84
CA ARG A 321 -1.54 4.27 -22.51
C ARG A 321 -1.35 5.72 -22.09
N GLY A 322 -0.11 6.23 -22.12
CA GLY A 322 0.22 7.59 -21.68
C GLY A 322 0.13 7.79 -20.17
N ALA A 323 0.22 6.70 -19.39
CA ALA A 323 0.19 6.66 -17.94
C ALA A 323 1.60 6.50 -17.37
N PHE A 324 1.84 6.98 -16.15
CA PHE A 324 3.11 6.79 -15.44
C PHE A 324 3.29 5.37 -14.92
N ALA A 325 4.53 4.89 -15.01
CA ALA A 325 5.00 3.65 -14.39
C ALA A 325 5.88 3.97 -13.18
N MET A 326 5.34 3.85 -11.98
CA MET A 326 6.05 4.16 -10.74
C MET A 326 6.75 2.92 -10.18
N GLY A 327 8.02 3.06 -9.79
CA GLY A 327 8.78 2.01 -9.12
C GLY A 327 8.36 1.77 -7.66
N GLY A 328 8.90 0.73 -7.06
CA GLY A 328 8.57 0.30 -5.70
C GLY A 328 9.35 1.03 -4.61
N MET A 329 9.08 0.69 -3.35
CA MET A 329 9.68 1.32 -2.19
C MET A 329 11.10 0.83 -1.90
N ALA A 330 12.03 1.75 -1.60
CA ALA A 330 13.26 1.48 -0.89
C ALA A 330 13.00 1.63 0.61
N ALA A 331 12.94 0.50 1.32
CA ALA A 331 12.62 0.45 2.75
C ALA A 331 13.85 0.63 3.67
N PHE A 332 15.04 0.74 3.13
CA PHE A 332 16.26 0.91 3.93
C PHE A 332 16.28 2.25 4.69
N ILE A 333 16.83 2.22 5.90
CA ILE A 333 17.02 3.39 6.74
C ILE A 333 18.51 3.74 6.76
N PRO A 334 18.89 5.00 6.48
CA PRO A 334 20.25 5.46 6.64
C PRO A 334 20.79 5.20 8.06
N SER A 335 22.03 4.73 8.15
CA SER A 335 22.70 4.42 9.42
C SER A 335 23.59 5.58 9.89
N LYS A 336 23.79 5.68 11.20
CA LYS A 336 24.80 6.58 11.78
C LYS A 336 26.22 6.01 11.67
N ASP A 337 26.33 4.70 11.54
CA ASP A 337 27.59 4.02 11.22
C ASP A 337 27.92 4.22 9.75
N SER A 338 29.12 4.70 9.43
CA SER A 338 29.48 5.10 8.06
C SER A 338 29.58 3.90 7.10
N GLU A 339 30.17 2.79 7.53
CA GLU A 339 30.34 1.60 6.67
C GLU A 339 28.97 0.98 6.35
N ARG A 340 28.13 0.86 7.37
CA ARG A 340 26.76 0.37 7.19
C ARG A 340 25.94 1.33 6.33
N ASN A 341 26.12 2.65 6.49
CA ASN A 341 25.41 3.63 5.68
C ASN A 341 25.84 3.56 4.19
N ASP A 342 27.11 3.41 3.92
CA ASP A 342 27.63 3.24 2.56
C ASP A 342 27.06 1.95 1.92
N TRP A 343 26.97 0.86 2.68
CA TRP A 343 26.35 -0.37 2.22
C TRP A 343 24.86 -0.17 1.90
N VAL A 344 24.09 0.49 2.78
CA VAL A 344 22.67 0.82 2.59
C VAL A 344 22.50 1.66 1.32
N LEU A 345 23.26 2.75 1.19
CA LEU A 345 23.16 3.65 0.04
C LEU A 345 23.50 2.94 -1.28
N ASN A 346 24.51 2.06 -1.28
CA ASN A 346 24.87 1.29 -2.46
C ASN A 346 23.75 0.31 -2.88
N LYS A 347 23.08 -0.35 -1.92
CA LYS A 347 21.93 -1.21 -2.19
C LYS A 347 20.75 -0.42 -2.77
N VAL A 348 20.40 0.71 -2.16
CA VAL A 348 19.34 1.59 -2.66
C VAL A 348 19.68 2.11 -4.06
N LYS A 349 20.91 2.58 -4.28
CA LYS A 349 21.34 3.09 -5.58
C LYS A 349 21.25 2.02 -6.68
N ALA A 350 21.66 0.80 -6.39
CA ALA A 350 21.59 -0.29 -7.37
C ALA A 350 20.12 -0.64 -7.72
N ASP A 351 19.24 -0.71 -6.72
CA ASP A 351 17.80 -0.96 -6.91
C ASP A 351 17.16 0.17 -7.76
N LYS A 352 17.42 1.43 -7.41
CA LYS A 352 16.83 2.58 -8.10
C LYS A 352 17.43 2.85 -9.48
N GLN A 353 18.69 2.51 -9.69
CA GLN A 353 19.30 2.55 -11.01
C GLN A 353 18.62 1.54 -11.95
N MET A 354 18.38 0.31 -11.48
CA MET A 354 17.67 -0.70 -12.27
C MET A 354 16.24 -0.24 -12.62
N GLU A 355 15.50 0.36 -11.69
CA GLU A 355 14.17 0.91 -11.98
C GLU A 355 14.23 2.02 -13.04
N ALA A 356 15.16 2.97 -12.90
CA ALA A 356 15.35 4.07 -13.85
C ALA A 356 15.77 3.56 -15.24
N ASP A 357 16.70 2.59 -15.31
CA ASP A 357 17.16 1.98 -16.55
C ASP A 357 16.06 1.15 -17.24
N ASN A 358 15.18 0.53 -16.45
CA ASN A 358 14.01 -0.18 -16.96
C ASN A 358 12.92 0.75 -17.54
N GLY A 359 12.95 2.04 -17.20
CA GLY A 359 12.03 3.04 -17.74
C GLY A 359 10.95 3.50 -16.77
N HIS A 360 11.04 3.22 -15.46
CA HIS A 360 10.12 3.82 -14.50
C HIS A 360 10.23 5.35 -14.48
N ASP A 361 9.12 6.05 -14.37
CA ASP A 361 9.05 7.52 -14.34
C ASP A 361 9.51 8.11 -13.01
N GLY A 362 9.40 7.33 -11.96
CA GLY A 362 9.78 7.68 -10.60
C GLY A 362 9.72 6.49 -9.67
N THR A 363 9.97 6.71 -8.39
CA THR A 363 10.08 5.65 -7.39
C THR A 363 9.72 6.13 -5.99
N TRP A 364 9.58 5.19 -5.05
CA TRP A 364 9.29 5.45 -3.65
C TRP A 364 10.49 5.29 -2.74
N ILE A 365 10.54 6.15 -1.73
CA ILE A 365 11.45 6.05 -0.59
C ILE A 365 10.66 6.11 0.73
N ALA A 366 11.14 5.41 1.76
CA ALA A 366 10.54 5.40 3.09
C ALA A 366 11.23 6.37 4.07
N HIS A 367 12.36 6.96 3.69
CA HIS A 367 13.13 7.85 4.57
C HIS A 367 13.70 9.03 3.81
N PRO A 368 13.53 10.29 4.32
CA PRO A 368 13.98 11.50 3.61
C PRO A 368 15.49 11.56 3.36
N GLY A 369 16.30 10.87 4.18
CA GLY A 369 17.76 10.78 3.99
C GLY A 369 18.20 10.00 2.74
N LEU A 370 17.28 9.37 2.01
CA LEU A 370 17.54 8.71 0.73
C LEU A 370 17.23 9.62 -0.47
N ALA A 371 16.53 10.74 -0.25
CA ALA A 371 15.95 11.56 -1.32
C ALA A 371 17.00 12.04 -2.33
N ASP A 372 18.10 12.67 -1.86
CA ASP A 372 19.12 13.23 -2.73
C ASP A 372 19.80 12.17 -3.58
N ALA A 373 20.15 11.02 -2.98
CA ALA A 373 20.81 9.93 -3.69
C ALA A 373 19.95 9.30 -4.78
N VAL A 374 18.62 9.21 -4.54
CA VAL A 374 17.66 8.66 -5.50
C VAL A 374 17.32 9.72 -6.55
N MET A 375 17.18 10.99 -6.17
CA MET A 375 16.96 12.10 -7.09
C MET A 375 18.09 12.17 -8.14
N ASP A 376 19.36 12.08 -7.70
CA ASP A 376 20.52 12.09 -8.60
C ASP A 376 20.49 10.96 -9.65
N ILE A 377 19.94 9.81 -9.31
CA ILE A 377 19.82 8.68 -10.26
C ILE A 377 18.78 9.02 -11.33
N PHE A 378 17.58 9.45 -10.92
CA PHE A 378 16.53 9.78 -11.87
C PHE A 378 16.87 11.03 -12.69
N ASP A 379 17.56 12.03 -12.13
CA ASP A 379 18.04 13.20 -12.86
C ASP A 379 18.95 12.79 -14.04
N LYS A 380 19.86 11.85 -13.81
CA LYS A 380 20.75 11.32 -14.84
C LYS A 380 20.00 10.52 -15.89
N ALA A 381 19.10 9.63 -15.47
CA ALA A 381 18.32 8.78 -16.38
C ALA A 381 17.35 9.60 -17.24
N LEU A 382 16.72 10.59 -16.65
CA LEU A 382 15.78 11.48 -17.35
C LEU A 382 16.48 12.50 -18.27
N ALA A 383 17.75 12.83 -18.02
CA ALA A 383 18.55 13.73 -18.85
C ALA A 383 17.82 15.05 -19.21
N GLY A 384 17.20 15.69 -18.22
CA GLY A 384 16.47 16.96 -18.36
C GLY A 384 14.99 16.81 -18.73
N ARG A 385 14.48 15.60 -18.92
CA ARG A 385 13.04 15.33 -19.07
C ARG A 385 12.38 15.23 -17.69
N SER A 386 11.05 15.37 -17.63
CA SER A 386 10.27 15.20 -16.39
C SER A 386 9.92 13.74 -16.09
N ASN A 387 9.89 12.88 -17.13
CA ASN A 387 9.42 11.50 -17.04
C ASN A 387 9.97 10.65 -18.21
N GLN A 388 9.60 9.37 -18.23
CA GLN A 388 10.03 8.39 -19.23
C GLN A 388 8.88 7.85 -20.11
N LEU A 389 7.76 8.55 -20.23
CA LEU A 389 6.61 8.12 -21.04
C LEU A 389 6.95 7.72 -22.48
N SER A 390 8.07 8.20 -23.02
CA SER A 390 8.56 7.86 -24.36
C SER A 390 9.27 6.50 -24.45
N VAL A 391 9.55 5.83 -23.32
CA VAL A 391 10.20 4.52 -23.25
C VAL A 391 9.13 3.44 -23.39
N LEU A 392 8.77 3.07 -24.60
CA LEU A 392 7.64 2.16 -24.90
C LEU A 392 7.98 0.67 -24.70
N ARG A 393 9.25 0.32 -24.48
CA ARG A 393 9.72 -1.06 -24.32
C ARG A 393 9.20 -2.01 -25.40
N GLU A 394 9.31 -1.57 -26.66
CA GLU A 394 8.88 -2.37 -27.82
C GLU A 394 9.67 -3.66 -27.99
N GLU A 395 10.91 -3.68 -27.46
CA GLU A 395 11.79 -4.86 -27.42
C GLU A 395 11.28 -5.97 -26.49
N ASP A 396 10.48 -5.63 -25.49
CA ASP A 396 9.81 -6.61 -24.67
C ASP A 396 8.63 -7.20 -25.47
N ALA A 397 8.87 -8.37 -26.07
CA ALA A 397 7.79 -9.18 -26.61
C ALA A 397 6.70 -9.38 -25.56
N SER A 398 5.56 -9.91 -25.91
CA SER A 398 4.46 -10.14 -24.96
C SER A 398 4.94 -10.92 -23.74
N VAL A 399 4.86 -10.30 -22.55
CA VAL A 399 5.01 -11.01 -21.27
C VAL A 399 3.85 -11.98 -21.15
N THR A 400 4.17 -13.25 -20.90
CA THR A 400 3.16 -14.33 -20.80
C THR A 400 2.74 -14.59 -19.36
N ALA A 401 1.58 -15.21 -19.15
CA ALA A 401 1.13 -15.65 -17.84
C ALA A 401 2.14 -16.59 -17.16
N ALA A 402 2.76 -17.48 -17.94
CA ALA A 402 3.79 -18.39 -17.43
C ALA A 402 4.98 -17.64 -16.81
N GLN A 403 5.42 -16.53 -17.41
CA GLN A 403 6.50 -15.70 -16.87
C GLN A 403 6.10 -14.96 -15.59
N LEU A 404 4.84 -14.49 -15.51
CA LEU A 404 4.29 -13.81 -14.31
C LEU A 404 4.07 -14.78 -13.14
N LEU A 405 3.92 -16.07 -13.43
CA LEU A 405 3.70 -17.13 -12.44
C LEU A 405 4.96 -17.95 -12.17
N GLU A 406 6.09 -17.67 -12.84
CA GLU A 406 7.31 -18.45 -12.68
C GLU A 406 7.81 -18.40 -11.24
N SER A 407 8.05 -19.59 -10.65
CA SER A 407 8.52 -19.68 -9.28
C SER A 407 9.96 -19.16 -9.14
N CYS A 408 10.24 -18.64 -7.96
CA CYS A 408 11.56 -18.11 -7.62
C CYS A 408 12.41 -19.21 -6.96
N PRO A 409 13.52 -19.64 -7.58
CA PRO A 409 14.43 -20.57 -6.94
C PRO A 409 15.20 -19.91 -5.79
N GLY A 410 15.54 -20.69 -4.78
CA GLY A 410 16.31 -20.26 -3.63
C GLY A 410 16.15 -21.20 -2.45
N GLU A 411 16.97 -20.97 -1.44
CA GLU A 411 16.94 -21.75 -0.20
C GLU A 411 15.94 -21.20 0.80
N ARG A 412 15.50 -22.05 1.70
CA ARG A 412 14.78 -21.74 2.94
C ARG A 412 15.71 -22.07 4.08
N THR A 413 16.18 -21.06 4.79
CA THR A 413 17.17 -21.25 5.84
C THR A 413 16.54 -21.13 7.22
N GLU A 414 17.18 -21.72 8.23
CA GLU A 414 16.77 -21.53 9.62
C GLU A 414 16.87 -20.06 10.03
N ASP A 415 17.95 -19.38 9.64
CA ASP A 415 18.14 -17.95 9.93
C ASP A 415 17.07 -17.09 9.27
N GLY A 416 16.67 -17.41 8.04
CA GLY A 416 15.58 -16.75 7.33
C GLY A 416 14.23 -16.93 8.04
N MET A 417 13.94 -18.14 8.53
CA MET A 417 12.73 -18.42 9.30
C MET A 417 12.72 -17.66 10.64
N ARG A 418 13.83 -17.67 11.38
CA ARG A 418 13.99 -16.94 12.63
C ARG A 418 13.86 -15.43 12.43
N ALA A 419 14.48 -14.88 11.40
CA ALA A 419 14.35 -13.48 11.03
C ALA A 419 12.89 -13.09 10.71
N ASN A 420 12.16 -13.93 9.97
CA ASN A 420 10.74 -13.72 9.69
C ASN A 420 9.90 -13.68 10.98
N ILE A 421 10.18 -14.56 11.95
CA ILE A 421 9.49 -14.57 13.24
C ILE A 421 9.77 -13.27 14.01
N ARG A 422 11.05 -12.87 14.16
CA ARG A 422 11.41 -11.65 14.88
C ARG A 422 10.79 -10.40 14.27
N VAL A 423 10.84 -10.28 12.96
CA VAL A 423 10.24 -9.13 12.25
C VAL A 423 8.73 -9.10 12.45
N ALA A 424 8.05 -10.21 12.21
CA ALA A 424 6.59 -10.25 12.30
C ALA A 424 6.08 -9.99 13.73
N VAL A 425 6.70 -10.57 14.75
CA VAL A 425 6.31 -10.34 16.16
C VAL A 425 6.50 -8.88 16.55
N GLN A 426 7.67 -8.29 16.27
CA GLN A 426 7.95 -6.89 16.61
C GLN A 426 7.04 -5.94 15.84
N TYR A 427 6.76 -6.22 14.55
CA TYR A 427 5.83 -5.43 13.78
C TYR A 427 4.39 -5.52 14.32
N ILE A 428 3.89 -6.73 14.58
CA ILE A 428 2.54 -6.92 15.15
C ILE A 428 2.42 -6.22 16.50
N GLU A 429 3.42 -6.30 17.36
CA GLU A 429 3.45 -5.60 18.67
C GLU A 429 3.31 -4.09 18.48
N ALA A 430 4.12 -3.52 17.59
CA ALA A 430 4.06 -2.09 17.29
C ALA A 430 2.71 -1.69 16.70
N TRP A 431 2.18 -2.47 15.76
CA TRP A 431 0.92 -2.18 15.10
C TRP A 431 -0.27 -2.19 16.07
N ILE A 432 -0.41 -3.23 16.90
CA ILE A 432 -1.48 -3.30 17.91
C ILE A 432 -1.30 -2.26 19.03
N SER A 433 -0.09 -1.74 19.20
CA SER A 433 0.22 -0.60 20.07
C SER A 433 0.02 0.76 19.38
N GLY A 434 -0.47 0.77 18.14
CA GLY A 434 -0.83 1.98 17.39
C GLY A 434 0.27 2.53 16.47
N ASN A 435 1.33 1.79 16.17
CA ASN A 435 2.39 2.22 15.26
C ASN A 435 2.48 1.31 14.03
N GLY A 436 2.08 1.83 12.86
CA GLY A 436 1.99 1.07 11.61
C GLY A 436 3.27 1.06 10.76
N CYS A 437 4.29 1.86 11.12
CA CYS A 437 5.55 1.94 10.36
C CYS A 437 6.72 1.99 11.35
N VAL A 438 7.59 0.96 11.37
CA VAL A 438 8.55 0.73 12.46
C VAL A 438 9.93 0.36 11.92
N PRO A 439 11.00 1.01 12.40
CA PRO A 439 12.36 0.61 12.08
C PRO A 439 12.72 -0.70 12.81
N ILE A 440 12.91 -1.78 12.04
CA ILE A 440 13.33 -3.09 12.55
C ILE A 440 14.54 -3.55 11.73
N TYR A 441 15.66 -3.84 12.38
CA TYR A 441 16.93 -4.32 11.77
C TYR A 441 17.43 -3.49 10.58
N GLY A 442 17.15 -2.16 10.58
CA GLY A 442 17.61 -1.23 9.55
C GLY A 442 16.70 -1.12 8.33
N LEU A 443 15.53 -1.72 8.39
CA LEU A 443 14.44 -1.56 7.42
C LEU A 443 13.26 -0.86 8.08
N MET A 444 12.56 -0.03 7.33
CA MET A 444 11.26 0.51 7.70
C MET A 444 10.21 -0.54 7.34
N GLU A 445 9.80 -1.31 8.34
CA GLU A 445 8.80 -2.36 8.17
C GLU A 445 7.39 -1.74 8.25
N ASP A 446 6.51 -2.20 7.37
CA ASP A 446 5.09 -1.87 7.29
C ASP A 446 4.24 -3.17 7.26
N ALA A 447 2.93 -3.06 7.05
CA ALA A 447 2.07 -4.22 7.00
C ALA A 447 2.47 -5.22 5.90
N ALA A 448 2.89 -4.73 4.72
CA ALA A 448 3.24 -5.60 3.59
C ALA A 448 4.45 -6.50 3.90
N THR A 449 5.47 -5.97 4.55
CA THR A 449 6.69 -6.74 4.87
C THR A 449 6.46 -7.76 5.98
N ALA A 450 5.61 -7.44 6.96
CA ALA A 450 5.20 -8.40 7.99
C ALA A 450 4.32 -9.52 7.41
N GLU A 451 3.46 -9.20 6.44
CA GLU A 451 2.66 -10.18 5.70
C GLU A 451 3.53 -11.22 4.98
N ILE A 452 4.58 -10.77 4.27
CA ILE A 452 5.52 -11.73 3.64
C ILE A 452 6.12 -12.65 4.69
N SER A 453 6.58 -12.11 5.81
CA SER A 453 7.25 -12.87 6.87
C SER A 453 6.36 -13.98 7.42
N ARG A 454 5.10 -13.67 7.77
CA ARG A 454 4.18 -14.67 8.33
C ARG A 454 3.69 -15.68 7.28
N THR A 455 3.41 -15.21 6.05
CA THR A 455 2.85 -16.06 5.02
C THR A 455 3.88 -17.01 4.40
N SER A 456 5.14 -16.60 4.34
CA SER A 456 6.23 -17.51 3.95
C SER A 456 6.31 -18.70 4.90
N ILE A 457 6.26 -18.48 6.22
CA ILE A 457 6.29 -19.56 7.20
C ILE A 457 5.03 -20.42 7.09
N TRP A 458 3.84 -19.79 6.93
CA TRP A 458 2.60 -20.53 6.73
C TRP A 458 2.69 -21.45 5.51
N GLN A 459 3.20 -20.96 4.38
CA GLN A 459 3.36 -21.71 3.14
C GLN A 459 4.34 -22.87 3.30
N TRP A 460 5.46 -22.66 4.03
CA TRP A 460 6.43 -23.71 4.30
C TRP A 460 5.87 -24.81 5.18
N ILE A 461 5.06 -24.48 6.21
CA ILE A 461 4.33 -25.44 7.05
C ILE A 461 3.30 -26.21 6.20
N HIS A 462 2.49 -25.49 5.43
CA HIS A 462 1.38 -26.07 4.67
C HIS A 462 1.85 -27.09 3.63
N HIS A 463 3.01 -26.83 3.00
CA HIS A 463 3.61 -27.70 1.99
C HIS A 463 4.76 -28.57 2.53
N GLU A 464 4.90 -28.68 3.84
CA GLU A 464 5.93 -29.52 4.50
C GLU A 464 7.34 -29.32 3.93
N LYS A 465 7.71 -28.04 3.63
CA LYS A 465 9.01 -27.74 3.03
C LYS A 465 10.14 -27.93 4.03
N SER A 466 11.31 -28.32 3.53
CA SER A 466 12.52 -28.46 4.36
C SER A 466 13.36 -27.19 4.30
N LEU A 467 13.97 -26.86 5.45
CA LEU A 467 15.06 -25.90 5.53
C LEU A 467 16.34 -26.49 4.97
N SER A 468 17.32 -25.64 4.65
CA SER A 468 18.63 -26.05 4.10
C SER A 468 19.42 -27.01 4.99
N ASN A 469 19.14 -27.02 6.31
CA ASN A 469 19.70 -27.96 7.28
C ASN A 469 18.98 -29.34 7.30
N GLY A 470 17.98 -29.57 6.45
CA GLY A 470 17.21 -30.79 6.33
C GLY A 470 16.00 -30.91 7.28
N GLN A 471 15.77 -29.95 8.17
CA GLN A 471 14.59 -29.96 9.04
C GLN A 471 13.33 -29.61 8.25
N THR A 472 12.27 -30.40 8.40
CA THR A 472 10.95 -30.09 7.84
C THR A 472 10.26 -29.00 8.68
N VAL A 473 9.75 -27.98 8.02
CA VAL A 473 9.01 -26.89 8.68
C VAL A 473 7.64 -27.39 9.10
N THR A 474 7.44 -27.49 10.41
CA THR A 474 6.19 -27.96 11.01
C THR A 474 5.64 -26.91 11.98
N ARG A 475 4.36 -27.04 12.34
CA ARG A 475 3.76 -26.21 13.42
C ARG A 475 4.54 -26.34 14.75
N ALA A 476 5.07 -27.54 15.06
CA ALA A 476 5.85 -27.76 16.26
C ALA A 476 7.20 -27.02 16.21
N LEU A 477 7.92 -27.13 15.10
CA LEU A 477 9.17 -26.39 14.88
C LEU A 477 8.96 -24.88 14.96
N PHE A 478 7.91 -24.37 14.31
CA PHE A 478 7.56 -22.95 14.38
C PHE A 478 7.31 -22.48 15.83
N ARG A 479 6.51 -23.21 16.62
CA ARG A 479 6.26 -22.86 18.02
C ARG A 479 7.52 -22.86 18.86
N GLN A 480 8.40 -23.84 18.66
CA GLN A 480 9.70 -23.87 19.32
C GLN A 480 10.53 -22.63 18.97
N MET A 481 10.69 -22.33 17.68
CA MET A 481 11.45 -21.16 17.24
C MET A 481 10.80 -19.84 17.71
N LEU A 482 9.47 -19.74 17.69
CA LEU A 482 8.79 -18.56 18.23
C LEU A 482 9.13 -18.32 19.69
N ALA A 483 9.11 -19.37 20.52
CA ALA A 483 9.48 -19.24 21.93
C ALA A 483 10.95 -18.83 22.12
N GLU A 484 11.86 -19.39 21.33
CA GLU A 484 13.27 -19.02 21.34
C GLU A 484 13.49 -17.57 20.89
N GLU A 485 12.83 -17.14 19.80
CA GLU A 485 12.95 -15.77 19.27
C GLU A 485 12.31 -14.71 20.18
N MET A 486 11.29 -15.06 20.97
CA MET A 486 10.75 -14.18 22.01
C MET A 486 11.81 -13.84 23.07
N LEU A 487 12.67 -14.80 23.43
CA LEU A 487 13.79 -14.53 24.35
C LEU A 487 14.84 -13.62 23.71
N VAL A 488 15.14 -13.83 22.43
CA VAL A 488 16.07 -12.97 21.69
C VAL A 488 15.53 -11.54 21.63
N ILE A 489 14.26 -11.36 21.29
CA ILE A 489 13.60 -10.03 21.26
C ILE A 489 13.66 -9.36 22.65
N GLN A 490 13.42 -10.12 23.73
CA GLN A 490 13.51 -9.61 25.09
C GLN A 490 14.93 -9.15 25.42
N GLU A 491 15.95 -9.93 25.05
CA GLU A 491 17.36 -9.57 25.27
C GLU A 491 17.76 -8.32 24.49
N GLU A 492 17.37 -8.22 23.21
CA GLU A 492 17.67 -7.06 22.33
C GLU A 492 17.02 -5.76 22.82
N LEU A 493 15.76 -5.83 23.27
CA LEU A 493 14.98 -4.65 23.68
C LEU A 493 15.16 -4.28 25.15
N GLY A 494 15.60 -5.25 25.97
CA GLY A 494 15.69 -5.18 27.42
C GLY A 494 14.34 -5.41 28.13
N ASP A 495 14.41 -5.95 29.35
CA ASP A 495 13.25 -6.38 30.16
C ASP A 495 12.18 -5.29 30.33
N ARG A 496 12.60 -4.04 30.50
CA ARG A 496 11.68 -2.92 30.70
C ARG A 496 10.80 -2.67 29.48
N ARG A 497 11.39 -2.56 28.28
CA ARG A 497 10.62 -2.33 27.04
C ARG A 497 9.73 -3.53 26.72
N PHE A 498 10.28 -4.73 26.91
CA PHE A 498 9.56 -5.97 26.64
C PHE A 498 8.33 -6.11 27.55
N SER A 499 8.49 -5.96 28.87
CA SER A 499 7.39 -6.10 29.84
C SER A 499 6.32 -5.02 29.76
N GLN A 500 6.67 -3.83 29.25
CA GLN A 500 5.72 -2.74 29.03
C GLN A 500 5.01 -2.81 27.67
N GLY A 501 5.50 -3.67 26.75
CA GLY A 501 4.92 -3.87 25.44
C GLY A 501 3.83 -4.93 25.40
N ARG A 502 3.27 -5.13 24.21
CA ARG A 502 2.21 -6.14 23.95
C ARG A 502 2.76 -7.39 23.25
N PHE A 503 4.01 -7.77 23.55
CA PHE A 503 4.70 -8.87 22.86
C PHE A 503 4.00 -10.21 23.01
N ASP A 504 3.41 -10.53 24.19
CA ASP A 504 2.65 -11.75 24.40
C ASP A 504 1.39 -11.83 23.52
N GLU A 505 0.72 -10.70 23.30
CA GLU A 505 -0.43 -10.63 22.40
C GLU A 505 0.01 -10.76 20.95
N ALA A 506 1.11 -10.12 20.59
CA ALA A 506 1.70 -10.20 19.26
C ALA A 506 2.13 -11.63 18.92
N ALA A 507 2.80 -12.32 19.84
CA ALA A 507 3.20 -13.71 19.68
C ALA A 507 1.99 -14.65 19.52
N ARG A 508 0.94 -14.46 20.32
CA ARG A 508 -0.31 -15.23 20.18
C ARG A 508 -0.99 -15.00 18.83
N LEU A 509 -1.06 -13.74 18.39
CA LEU A 509 -1.62 -13.42 17.07
C LEU A 509 -0.76 -14.02 15.95
N MET A 510 0.57 -13.88 16.04
CA MET A 510 1.50 -14.47 15.06
C MET A 510 1.33 -15.99 15.00
N GLU A 511 1.24 -16.68 16.13
CA GLU A 511 1.00 -18.13 16.17
C GLU A 511 -0.34 -18.47 15.50
N GLN A 512 -1.41 -17.78 15.87
CA GLN A 512 -2.74 -18.03 15.33
C GLN A 512 -2.77 -17.91 13.80
N ILE A 513 -2.24 -16.81 13.24
CA ILE A 513 -2.31 -16.54 11.80
C ILE A 513 -1.33 -17.38 10.97
N THR A 514 -0.25 -17.88 11.59
CA THR A 514 0.79 -18.68 10.93
C THR A 514 0.50 -20.17 10.98
N THR A 515 -0.21 -20.68 12.02
CA THR A 515 -0.52 -22.10 12.17
C THR A 515 -1.96 -22.49 11.81
N SER A 516 -2.77 -21.53 11.34
CA SER A 516 -4.13 -21.78 10.88
C SER A 516 -4.17 -22.78 9.72
N GLU A 517 -5.24 -23.57 9.60
CA GLU A 517 -5.41 -24.53 8.50
C GLU A 517 -5.59 -23.81 7.17
N THR A 518 -6.34 -22.72 7.19
CA THR A 518 -6.52 -21.84 6.05
C THR A 518 -5.74 -20.55 6.26
N LEU A 519 -5.09 -20.05 5.23
CA LEU A 519 -4.37 -18.77 5.29
C LEU A 519 -5.34 -17.62 5.61
N ILE A 520 -5.07 -16.91 6.70
CA ILE A 520 -5.80 -15.66 7.03
C ILE A 520 -5.42 -14.60 6.01
N ASP A 521 -6.41 -13.93 5.43
CA ASP A 521 -6.23 -13.01 4.29
C ASP A 521 -5.23 -11.88 4.58
N PHE A 522 -5.41 -11.17 5.71
CA PHE A 522 -4.53 -10.10 6.15
C PHE A 522 -4.37 -10.14 7.66
N LEU A 523 -3.14 -9.92 8.15
CA LEU A 523 -2.84 -9.82 9.58
C LEU A 523 -3.58 -8.65 10.25
N THR A 524 -3.83 -7.61 9.47
CA THR A 524 -4.53 -6.41 9.92
C THR A 524 -5.99 -6.67 10.26
N LEU A 525 -6.66 -7.66 9.67
CA LEU A 525 -8.06 -7.98 9.97
C LEU A 525 -8.24 -8.50 11.42
N PRO A 526 -7.54 -9.56 11.88
CA PRO A 526 -7.59 -9.95 13.28
C PRO A 526 -6.90 -8.93 14.19
N GLY A 527 -5.81 -8.30 13.75
CA GLY A 527 -5.09 -7.27 14.51
C GLY A 527 -5.96 -6.04 14.81
N TYR A 528 -6.83 -5.64 13.88
CA TYR A 528 -7.72 -4.49 14.04
C TYR A 528 -8.69 -4.64 15.23
N ARG A 529 -9.01 -5.86 15.62
CA ARG A 529 -9.82 -6.14 16.82
C ARG A 529 -9.07 -5.82 18.12
N LEU A 530 -7.75 -5.91 18.08
CA LEU A 530 -6.86 -5.64 19.23
C LEU A 530 -6.43 -4.16 19.29
N LEU A 531 -6.62 -3.42 18.21
CA LEU A 531 -6.30 -2.00 18.14
C LEU A 531 -7.38 -1.20 18.88
N ALA A 532 -6.95 -0.32 19.82
CA ALA A 532 -7.83 0.50 20.63
C ALA A 532 -8.53 1.62 19.82
#